data_69f19ef4770aeb79f116034d7fd3b124
#
_entry.id   69f19ef4770aeb79f116034d7fd3b124
#
_cell.length_a   1.000
_cell.length_b   1.000
_cell.length_c   1.000
_cell.angle_alpha   90.00
_cell.angle_beta   90.00
_cell.angle_gamma   90.00
#
_symmetry.space_group_name_H-M   'P 1'
#
loop_
_entity.id
_entity.type
_entity.pdbx_description
1 polymer ?
#
loop_
_entity_poly.entity_id
_entity_poly.type
_entity_poly.pdbx_seq_one_letter_code
_entity_poly.pdbx_strand_id
1 'polypeptide(L)'
;NGKKDGLFIDWYANGHKKLEGKYRDDLWIGNWISWYENKQIMQEGSYKNGKQDGLHRIWYENGKKNSENRYKNGELIEVHSWKYYEDGQNKSEKIYKNGKKEGLNIEWHKNGEKASEGTYKSGKEDGLLTIWNEEGNKTFEANYESGKLFDKTEWEYFEDGQSKSLRSYKKNKKHGLQSEWHSNGIKKSEGIFENGKEVGVFTIWYENNQEKMKVTYQNGKKYGLDIEWYLDGKKAIEKKWKKGIPHGKWTAWNEDGSIDFERNYRNGKLIK
;
A
#
# COMPACT_ATOMS: atom_id res chain seq x y z
N ASN A 1 28.47 -51.31 -20.35
CA ASN A 1 28.52 -51.10 -18.90
C ASN A 1 27.14 -51.04 -18.22
N GLY A 2 26.00 -51.16 -18.99
CA GLY A 2 24.63 -51.17 -18.43
C GLY A 2 24.12 -49.82 -17.91
N LYS A 3 24.90 -48.75 -17.99
CA LYS A 3 24.52 -47.39 -17.56
C LYS A 3 23.84 -46.64 -18.69
N LYS A 4 22.86 -45.79 -18.32
CA LYS A 4 22.23 -44.86 -19.26
C LYS A 4 23.21 -43.79 -19.68
N ASP A 5 23.42 -43.66 -21.01
CA ASP A 5 24.28 -42.64 -21.61
C ASP A 5 23.65 -42.16 -22.93
N GLY A 6 23.62 -40.84 -23.19
CA GLY A 6 23.08 -40.26 -24.41
C GLY A 6 21.70 -39.66 -24.26
N LEU A 7 21.03 -39.43 -25.39
CA LEU A 7 19.70 -38.84 -25.47
C LEU A 7 18.63 -39.78 -24.89
N PHE A 8 17.75 -39.25 -24.07
CA PHE A 8 16.59 -39.95 -23.54
C PHE A 8 15.34 -39.20 -23.95
N ILE A 9 14.36 -39.92 -24.49
CA ILE A 9 13.04 -39.39 -24.84
C ILE A 9 11.98 -40.33 -24.26
N ASP A 10 11.00 -39.79 -23.57
CA ASP A 10 9.80 -40.48 -23.13
C ASP A 10 8.56 -39.89 -23.84
N TRP A 11 7.55 -40.73 -24.04
CA TRP A 11 6.35 -40.37 -24.82
C TRP A 11 5.08 -40.71 -24.04
N TYR A 12 4.05 -39.92 -24.25
CA TYR A 12 2.71 -40.24 -23.82
C TYR A 12 2.10 -41.34 -24.70
N ALA A 13 1.07 -42.00 -24.21
CA ALA A 13 0.36 -43.03 -24.94
C ALA A 13 -0.28 -42.51 -26.25
N ASN A 14 -0.57 -41.22 -26.34
CA ASN A 14 -1.07 -40.55 -27.54
C ASN A 14 0.01 -40.22 -28.58
N GLY A 15 1.28 -40.63 -28.35
CA GLY A 15 2.41 -40.41 -29.26
C GLY A 15 3.07 -39.03 -29.16
N HIS A 16 2.64 -38.17 -28.21
CA HIS A 16 3.31 -36.88 -27.98
C HIS A 16 4.53 -37.04 -27.07
N LYS A 17 5.56 -36.21 -27.28
CA LYS A 17 6.70 -36.17 -26.35
C LYS A 17 6.24 -35.77 -24.97
N LYS A 18 6.77 -36.52 -23.96
CA LYS A 18 6.53 -36.24 -22.53
C LYS A 18 7.77 -35.65 -21.86
N LEU A 19 8.97 -36.15 -22.25
CA LEU A 19 10.23 -35.73 -21.66
C LEU A 19 11.36 -35.92 -22.67
N GLU A 20 12.28 -34.98 -22.72
CA GLU A 20 13.54 -35.08 -23.48
C GLU A 20 14.70 -34.55 -22.65
N GLY A 21 15.83 -35.22 -22.64
CA GLY A 21 17.05 -34.80 -21.96
C GLY A 21 18.19 -35.75 -22.21
N LYS A 22 19.32 -35.58 -21.54
CA LYS A 22 20.54 -36.39 -21.73
C LYS A 22 20.99 -36.99 -20.41
N TYR A 23 21.47 -38.25 -20.51
CA TYR A 23 22.18 -38.94 -19.48
C TYR A 23 23.65 -39.04 -19.77
N ARG A 24 24.48 -39.09 -18.73
CA ARG A 24 25.84 -39.55 -18.71
C ARG A 24 26.06 -40.35 -17.43
N ASP A 25 26.48 -41.63 -17.55
CA ASP A 25 26.72 -42.53 -16.42
C ASP A 25 25.53 -42.58 -15.43
N ASP A 26 24.30 -42.75 -15.93
CA ASP A 26 23.01 -42.71 -15.15
C ASP A 26 22.64 -41.35 -14.56
N LEU A 27 23.42 -40.30 -14.77
CA LEU A 27 23.17 -38.97 -14.25
C LEU A 27 22.59 -38.05 -15.33
N TRP A 28 21.54 -37.29 -15.00
CA TRP A 28 21.07 -36.21 -15.85
C TRP A 28 22.14 -35.14 -16.05
N ILE A 29 22.33 -34.73 -17.32
CA ILE A 29 23.25 -33.66 -17.70
C ILE A 29 22.62 -32.72 -18.74
N GLY A 30 23.07 -31.46 -18.73
CA GLY A 30 22.63 -30.44 -19.70
C GLY A 30 21.16 -30.10 -19.60
N ASN A 31 20.60 -29.61 -20.67
CA ASN A 31 19.21 -29.18 -20.73
C ASN A 31 18.26 -30.36 -20.81
N TRP A 32 17.11 -30.23 -20.17
CA TRP A 32 15.99 -31.13 -20.28
C TRP A 32 14.70 -30.33 -20.42
N ILE A 33 13.66 -30.93 -21.00
CA ILE A 33 12.37 -30.35 -21.23
C ILE A 33 11.28 -31.42 -21.09
N SER A 34 10.17 -31.08 -20.47
CA SER A 34 8.99 -31.93 -20.43
C SER A 34 7.75 -31.18 -20.88
N TRP A 35 6.74 -31.90 -21.34
CA TRP A 35 5.51 -31.38 -21.91
C TRP A 35 4.31 -32.01 -21.23
N TYR A 36 3.20 -31.29 -21.25
CA TYR A 36 1.87 -31.83 -21.01
C TYR A 36 1.37 -32.65 -22.22
N GLU A 37 0.31 -33.44 -22.03
CA GLU A 37 -0.28 -34.21 -23.13
C GLU A 37 -0.81 -33.33 -24.27
N ASN A 38 -1.19 -32.09 -23.98
CA ASN A 38 -1.62 -31.08 -24.96
C ASN A 38 -0.46 -30.43 -25.74
N LYS A 39 0.79 -30.94 -25.63
CA LYS A 39 2.02 -30.44 -26.21
C LYS A 39 2.59 -29.14 -25.65
N GLN A 40 1.92 -28.53 -24.69
CA GLN A 40 2.48 -27.35 -24.03
C GLN A 40 3.64 -27.75 -23.13
N ILE A 41 4.65 -26.89 -23.04
CA ILE A 41 5.79 -27.10 -22.14
C ILE A 41 5.26 -27.10 -20.70
N MET A 42 5.59 -28.17 -19.95
CA MET A 42 5.32 -28.27 -18.53
C MET A 42 6.47 -27.65 -17.73
N GLN A 43 7.70 -28.02 -18.07
CA GLN A 43 8.90 -27.48 -17.43
C GLN A 43 10.15 -27.68 -18.30
N GLU A 44 11.12 -26.79 -18.10
CA GLU A 44 12.44 -26.91 -18.68
C GLU A 44 13.50 -26.49 -17.67
N GLY A 45 14.73 -26.94 -17.87
CA GLY A 45 15.85 -26.58 -17.01
C GLY A 45 17.14 -27.29 -17.39
N SER A 46 18.11 -27.22 -16.49
CA SER A 46 19.41 -27.88 -16.72
C SER A 46 19.85 -28.66 -15.48
N TYR A 47 20.62 -29.70 -15.76
CA TYR A 47 21.26 -30.57 -14.77
C TYR A 47 22.77 -30.57 -14.95
N LYS A 48 23.47 -30.63 -13.82
CA LYS A 48 24.90 -30.82 -13.74
C LYS A 48 25.17 -31.95 -12.74
N ASN A 49 25.81 -33.05 -13.23
CA ASN A 49 26.10 -34.23 -12.42
C ASN A 49 24.88 -34.76 -11.64
N GLY A 50 23.73 -34.90 -12.31
CA GLY A 50 22.49 -35.41 -11.72
C GLY A 50 21.75 -34.45 -10.84
N LYS A 51 22.26 -33.23 -10.60
CA LYS A 51 21.62 -32.20 -9.78
C LYS A 51 21.13 -31.06 -10.61
N GLN A 52 19.97 -30.47 -10.25
CA GLN A 52 19.47 -29.25 -10.86
C GLN A 52 20.51 -28.13 -10.70
N ASP A 53 20.79 -27.42 -11.81
CA ASP A 53 21.75 -26.31 -11.81
C ASP A 53 21.33 -25.25 -12.85
N GLY A 54 21.23 -23.99 -12.46
CA GLY A 54 20.77 -22.90 -13.31
C GLY A 54 19.27 -22.59 -13.18
N LEU A 55 18.69 -22.02 -14.22
CA LEU A 55 17.31 -21.59 -14.27
C LEU A 55 16.41 -22.73 -14.74
N HIS A 56 15.38 -23.04 -13.92
CA HIS A 56 14.30 -23.95 -14.24
C HIS A 56 13.01 -23.18 -14.35
N ARG A 57 12.25 -23.38 -15.45
CA ARG A 57 10.96 -22.75 -15.70
C ARG A 57 9.84 -23.77 -15.65
N ILE A 58 8.73 -23.42 -15.06
CA ILE A 58 7.53 -24.26 -14.92
C ILE A 58 6.35 -23.47 -15.44
N TRP A 59 5.47 -24.13 -16.17
CA TRP A 59 4.23 -23.58 -16.70
C TRP A 59 3.03 -24.40 -16.21
N TYR A 60 1.87 -23.80 -16.19
CA TYR A 60 0.60 -24.48 -16.05
C TYR A 60 0.21 -25.13 -17.39
N GLU A 61 -0.71 -26.09 -17.35
CA GLU A 61 -1.18 -26.79 -18.53
C GLU A 61 -1.84 -25.87 -19.58
N ASN A 62 -2.32 -24.69 -19.18
CA ASN A 62 -2.84 -23.64 -20.07
C ASN A 62 -1.75 -22.75 -20.68
N GLY A 63 -0.47 -23.08 -20.49
CA GLY A 63 0.70 -22.36 -21.02
C GLY A 63 1.11 -21.12 -20.25
N LYS A 64 0.41 -20.73 -19.18
CA LYS A 64 0.80 -19.59 -18.34
C LYS A 64 1.99 -19.96 -17.45
N LYS A 65 2.87 -19.00 -17.18
CA LYS A 65 3.99 -19.20 -16.26
C LYS A 65 3.50 -19.55 -14.85
N ASN A 66 4.10 -20.57 -14.26
CA ASN A 66 3.90 -20.94 -12.84
C ASN A 66 5.06 -20.43 -12.00
N SER A 67 6.30 -20.79 -12.35
CA SER A 67 7.48 -20.31 -11.65
C SER A 67 8.75 -20.33 -12.50
N GLU A 68 9.69 -19.49 -12.11
CA GLU A 68 11.09 -19.55 -12.51
C GLU A 68 11.90 -19.79 -11.24
N ASN A 69 12.61 -20.94 -11.21
CA ASN A 69 13.35 -21.41 -10.05
C ASN A 69 14.83 -21.44 -10.38
N ARG A 70 15.66 -20.80 -9.60
CA ARG A 70 17.12 -20.84 -9.76
C ARG A 70 17.72 -21.83 -8.78
N TYR A 71 18.44 -22.81 -9.34
CA TYR A 71 19.14 -23.84 -8.57
C TYR A 71 20.64 -23.67 -8.67
N LYS A 72 21.37 -24.10 -7.64
CA LYS A 72 22.82 -24.24 -7.64
C LYS A 72 23.17 -25.55 -6.94
N ASN A 73 23.77 -26.50 -7.70
CA ASN A 73 24.13 -27.82 -7.20
C ASN A 73 22.98 -28.59 -6.53
N GLY A 74 21.74 -28.44 -7.03
CA GLY A 74 20.53 -29.06 -6.49
C GLY A 74 19.84 -28.28 -5.39
N GLU A 75 20.41 -27.17 -4.89
CA GLU A 75 19.81 -26.31 -3.90
C GLU A 75 19.00 -25.19 -4.56
N LEU A 76 17.74 -25.01 -4.14
CA LEU A 76 16.86 -23.94 -4.62
C LEU A 76 17.22 -22.64 -3.92
N ILE A 77 17.72 -21.65 -4.68
CA ILE A 77 18.20 -20.37 -4.14
C ILE A 77 17.23 -19.21 -4.39
N GLU A 78 16.45 -19.27 -5.47
CA GLU A 78 15.52 -18.19 -5.83
C GLU A 78 14.29 -18.76 -6.54
N VAL A 79 13.12 -18.20 -6.23
CA VAL A 79 11.84 -18.54 -6.89
C VAL A 79 11.16 -17.22 -7.27
N HIS A 80 10.79 -17.12 -8.55
CA HIS A 80 9.84 -16.14 -9.04
C HIS A 80 8.57 -16.89 -9.41
N SER A 81 7.44 -16.63 -8.74
CA SER A 81 6.20 -17.40 -8.86
C SER A 81 5.03 -16.52 -9.30
N TRP A 82 4.18 -17.07 -10.16
CA TRP A 82 2.94 -16.48 -10.62
C TRP A 82 1.76 -17.36 -10.26
N LYS A 83 0.69 -16.75 -9.78
CA LYS A 83 -0.61 -17.41 -9.58
C LYS A 83 -1.68 -16.66 -10.34
N TYR A 84 -2.72 -17.40 -10.72
CA TYR A 84 -3.85 -16.88 -11.49
C TYR A 84 -5.15 -17.26 -10.79
N TYR A 85 -6.19 -16.49 -11.05
CA TYR A 85 -7.55 -16.85 -10.73
C TYR A 85 -8.06 -17.91 -11.74
N GLU A 86 -9.22 -18.54 -11.46
CA GLU A 86 -9.82 -19.57 -12.33
C GLU A 86 -10.15 -19.04 -13.74
N ASP A 87 -10.51 -17.75 -13.85
CA ASP A 87 -10.75 -17.07 -15.13
C ASP A 87 -9.46 -16.72 -15.90
N GLY A 88 -8.29 -17.00 -15.28
CA GLY A 88 -6.98 -16.79 -15.84
C GLY A 88 -6.37 -15.41 -15.61
N GLN A 89 -7.03 -14.49 -14.91
CA GLN A 89 -6.43 -13.21 -14.54
C GLN A 89 -5.31 -13.41 -13.51
N ASN A 90 -4.37 -12.47 -13.47
CA ASN A 90 -3.27 -12.50 -12.50
C ASN A 90 -3.84 -12.42 -11.07
N LYS A 91 -3.32 -13.27 -10.18
CA LYS A 91 -3.64 -13.25 -8.75
C LYS A 91 -2.45 -12.79 -7.92
N SER A 92 -1.25 -13.26 -8.23
CA SER A 92 -0.05 -12.81 -7.54
C SER A 92 1.22 -13.08 -8.34
N GLU A 93 2.20 -12.19 -8.14
CA GLU A 93 3.58 -12.31 -8.60
C GLU A 93 4.49 -12.08 -7.39
N LYS A 94 5.34 -13.07 -7.05
CA LYS A 94 6.13 -13.05 -5.82
C LYS A 94 7.53 -13.60 -6.07
N ILE A 95 8.51 -12.93 -5.48
CA ILE A 95 9.91 -13.34 -5.52
C ILE A 95 10.33 -13.83 -4.14
N TYR A 96 11.05 -14.96 -4.11
CA TYR A 96 11.62 -15.52 -2.89
C TYR A 96 13.10 -15.83 -3.11
N LYS A 97 13.91 -15.57 -2.11
CA LYS A 97 15.32 -15.95 -2.08
C LYS A 97 15.59 -16.69 -0.76
N ASN A 98 16.17 -17.92 -0.89
CA ASN A 98 16.37 -18.80 0.27
C ASN A 98 15.09 -18.97 1.12
N GLY A 99 13.92 -19.14 0.44
CA GLY A 99 12.61 -19.32 1.07
C GLY A 99 11.99 -18.08 1.70
N LYS A 100 12.62 -16.89 1.62
CA LYS A 100 12.11 -15.64 2.16
C LYS A 100 11.70 -14.69 1.03
N LYS A 101 10.61 -13.91 1.22
CA LYS A 101 10.21 -12.87 0.25
C LYS A 101 11.37 -11.92 -0.02
N GLU A 102 11.59 -11.60 -1.30
CA GLU A 102 12.66 -10.71 -1.75
C GLU A 102 12.16 -9.86 -2.93
N GLY A 103 12.62 -8.61 -3.03
CA GLY A 103 12.24 -7.72 -4.14
C GLY A 103 10.76 -7.37 -4.17
N LEU A 104 10.25 -7.06 -5.36
CA LEU A 104 8.88 -6.66 -5.60
C LEU A 104 7.93 -7.85 -5.53
N ASN A 105 6.83 -7.70 -4.78
CA ASN A 105 5.73 -8.66 -4.69
C ASN A 105 4.43 -7.92 -4.98
N ILE A 106 3.59 -8.48 -5.84
CA ILE A 106 2.34 -7.88 -6.29
C ILE A 106 1.20 -8.89 -6.11
N GLU A 107 0.05 -8.39 -5.67
CA GLU A 107 -1.21 -9.13 -5.65
C GLU A 107 -2.29 -8.32 -6.38
N TRP A 108 -3.23 -9.01 -7.00
CA TRP A 108 -4.36 -8.44 -7.74
C TRP A 108 -5.67 -8.94 -7.16
N HIS A 109 -6.69 -8.12 -7.24
CA HIS A 109 -8.08 -8.48 -7.04
C HIS A 109 -8.59 -9.32 -8.23
N LYS A 110 -9.72 -10.00 -8.05
CA LYS A 110 -10.32 -10.85 -9.10
C LYS A 110 -10.78 -10.04 -10.33
N ASN A 111 -11.06 -8.74 -10.16
CA ASN A 111 -11.43 -7.84 -11.25
C ASN A 111 -10.21 -7.33 -12.08
N GLY A 112 -8.99 -7.73 -11.70
CA GLY A 112 -7.75 -7.37 -12.39
C GLY A 112 -7.05 -6.12 -11.84
N GLU A 113 -7.70 -5.35 -10.95
CA GLU A 113 -7.07 -4.21 -10.28
C GLU A 113 -6.01 -4.70 -9.27
N LYS A 114 -4.98 -3.89 -9.04
CA LYS A 114 -3.98 -4.22 -8.00
C LYS A 114 -4.63 -4.24 -6.62
N ALA A 115 -4.33 -5.27 -5.83
CA ALA A 115 -4.71 -5.38 -4.42
C ALA A 115 -3.58 -4.91 -3.50
N SER A 116 -2.34 -5.29 -3.79
CA SER A 116 -1.17 -4.83 -3.05
C SER A 116 0.10 -4.88 -3.89
N GLU A 117 1.01 -3.96 -3.58
CA GLU A 117 2.37 -3.94 -4.14
C GLU A 117 3.34 -3.54 -3.03
N GLY A 118 4.38 -4.33 -2.83
CA GLY A 118 5.36 -4.05 -1.79
C GLY A 118 6.73 -4.64 -2.08
N THR A 119 7.76 -3.98 -1.59
CA THR A 119 9.15 -4.46 -1.65
C THR A 119 9.55 -5.15 -0.37
N TYR A 120 10.30 -6.25 -0.51
CA TYR A 120 10.72 -7.10 0.59
C TYR A 120 12.22 -7.37 0.51
N LYS A 121 12.85 -7.50 1.67
CA LYS A 121 14.23 -7.91 1.84
C LYS A 121 14.34 -8.93 2.96
N SER A 122 14.84 -10.13 2.62
CA SER A 122 14.99 -11.24 3.59
C SER A 122 13.71 -11.56 4.37
N GLY A 123 12.54 -11.47 3.71
CA GLY A 123 11.21 -11.80 4.25
C GLY A 123 10.52 -10.69 5.00
N LYS A 124 11.15 -9.51 5.13
CA LYS A 124 10.58 -8.32 5.79
C LYS A 124 10.25 -7.26 4.76
N GLU A 125 9.21 -6.47 5.01
CA GLU A 125 8.93 -5.27 4.24
C GLU A 125 10.15 -4.34 4.28
N ASP A 126 10.59 -3.83 3.11
CA ASP A 126 11.72 -2.91 2.99
C ASP A 126 11.50 -1.97 1.80
N GLY A 127 11.06 -0.76 2.07
CA GLY A 127 10.60 0.22 1.10
C GLY A 127 9.08 0.45 1.17
N LEU A 128 8.50 0.81 0.04
CA LEU A 128 7.09 1.17 -0.07
C LEU A 128 6.20 -0.07 -0.14
N LEU A 129 5.13 -0.07 0.66
CA LEU A 129 3.98 -0.97 0.55
C LEU A 129 2.73 -0.14 0.26
N THR A 130 2.00 -0.49 -0.79
CA THR A 130 0.72 0.13 -1.13
C THR A 130 -0.37 -0.94 -1.22
N ILE A 131 -1.57 -0.63 -0.71
CA ILE A 131 -2.76 -1.48 -0.76
C ILE A 131 -3.90 -0.68 -1.39
N TRP A 132 -4.67 -1.33 -2.25
CA TRP A 132 -5.84 -0.77 -2.93
C TRP A 132 -7.08 -1.64 -2.65
N ASN A 133 -8.25 -1.03 -2.73
CA ASN A 133 -9.52 -1.75 -2.72
C ASN A 133 -9.87 -2.27 -4.15
N GLU A 134 -11.00 -2.95 -4.28
CA GLU A 134 -11.46 -3.52 -5.57
C GLU A 134 -11.82 -2.44 -6.60
N GLU A 135 -12.12 -1.21 -6.19
CA GLU A 135 -12.36 -0.04 -7.05
C GLU A 135 -11.06 0.63 -7.53
N GLY A 136 -9.88 0.10 -7.15
CA GLY A 136 -8.56 0.65 -7.50
C GLY A 136 -8.14 1.86 -6.66
N ASN A 137 -8.89 2.22 -5.62
CA ASN A 137 -8.54 3.33 -4.72
C ASN A 137 -7.53 2.86 -3.66
N LYS A 138 -6.52 3.70 -3.38
CA LYS A 138 -5.57 3.42 -2.30
C LYS A 138 -6.28 3.42 -0.94
N THR A 139 -6.06 2.38 -0.15
CA THR A 139 -6.54 2.29 1.25
C THR A 139 -5.42 2.43 2.26
N PHE A 140 -4.20 2.06 1.85
CA PHE A 140 -3.03 2.10 2.71
C PHE A 140 -1.76 2.31 1.89
N GLU A 141 -0.86 3.13 2.39
CA GLU A 141 0.50 3.29 1.87
C GLU A 141 1.44 3.47 3.06
N ALA A 142 2.57 2.77 3.05
CA ALA A 142 3.52 2.84 4.14
C ALA A 142 4.95 2.60 3.68
N ASN A 143 5.89 3.28 4.30
CA ASN A 143 7.30 3.04 4.15
C ASN A 143 7.83 2.20 5.31
N TYR A 144 8.54 1.13 4.95
CA TYR A 144 9.18 0.22 5.88
C TYR A 144 10.70 0.22 5.71
N GLU A 145 11.40 0.04 6.81
CA GLU A 145 12.83 -0.18 6.85
C GLU A 145 13.11 -1.44 7.67
N SER A 146 13.55 -2.51 6.99
CA SER A 146 13.83 -3.83 7.61
C SER A 146 12.68 -4.38 8.47
N GLY A 147 11.41 -4.23 7.99
CA GLY A 147 10.19 -4.65 8.65
C GLY A 147 9.67 -3.70 9.74
N LYS A 148 10.30 -2.55 9.91
CA LYS A 148 9.82 -1.51 10.85
C LYS A 148 9.09 -0.42 10.08
N LEU A 149 7.85 -0.15 10.48
CA LEU A 149 7.05 0.92 9.95
C LEU A 149 7.69 2.29 10.28
N PHE A 150 7.99 3.07 9.24
CA PHE A 150 8.55 4.42 9.37
C PHE A 150 7.46 5.49 9.31
N ASP A 151 6.63 5.45 8.26
CA ASP A 151 5.46 6.30 8.11
C ASP A 151 4.35 5.54 7.37
N LYS A 152 3.12 6.03 7.49
CA LYS A 152 1.97 5.49 6.77
C LYS A 152 0.94 6.57 6.49
N THR A 153 0.16 6.35 5.43
CA THR A 153 -1.07 7.08 5.13
C THR A 153 -2.20 6.06 4.92
N GLU A 154 -3.34 6.33 5.52
CA GLU A 154 -4.55 5.53 5.45
C GLU A 154 -5.66 6.34 4.79
N TRP A 155 -6.41 5.73 3.88
CA TRP A 155 -7.60 6.30 3.24
C TRP A 155 -8.79 5.43 3.57
N GLU A 156 -9.89 6.06 3.92
CA GLU A 156 -11.20 5.43 4.03
C GLU A 156 -12.15 6.05 3.02
N TYR A 157 -13.10 5.27 2.54
CA TYR A 157 -14.11 5.68 1.58
C TYR A 157 -15.49 5.37 2.14
N PHE A 158 -16.50 6.11 1.69
CA PHE A 158 -17.90 5.77 1.87
C PHE A 158 -18.28 4.61 0.93
N GLU A 159 -19.46 4.02 1.14
CA GLU A 159 -19.96 2.91 0.30
C GLU A 159 -20.13 3.28 -1.18
N ASP A 160 -20.35 4.55 -1.47
CA ASP A 160 -20.44 5.10 -2.83
C ASP A 160 -19.08 5.38 -3.50
N GLY A 161 -17.96 5.07 -2.80
CA GLY A 161 -16.59 5.28 -3.28
C GLY A 161 -16.03 6.67 -3.05
N GLN A 162 -16.80 7.61 -2.51
CA GLN A 162 -16.30 8.95 -2.16
C GLN A 162 -15.35 8.90 -0.97
N SER A 163 -14.36 9.79 -0.95
CA SER A 163 -13.39 9.87 0.16
C SER A 163 -14.10 10.18 1.47
N LYS A 164 -13.77 9.42 2.54
CA LYS A 164 -14.27 9.61 3.91
C LYS A 164 -13.20 10.17 4.82
N SER A 165 -11.99 9.65 4.75
CA SER A 165 -10.87 10.15 5.54
C SER A 165 -9.51 9.89 4.88
N LEU A 166 -8.55 10.77 5.19
CA LEU A 166 -7.12 10.63 4.93
C LEU A 166 -6.38 10.90 6.25
N ARG A 167 -5.55 9.94 6.67
CA ARG A 167 -4.81 10.01 7.92
C ARG A 167 -3.36 9.61 7.73
N SER A 168 -2.44 10.56 7.96
CA SER A 168 -1.00 10.33 7.83
C SER A 168 -0.33 10.26 9.21
N TYR A 169 0.65 9.35 9.32
CA TYR A 169 1.36 9.06 10.56
C TYR A 169 2.85 8.88 10.32
N LYS A 170 3.66 9.24 11.30
CA LYS A 170 5.09 8.94 11.35
C LYS A 170 5.46 8.46 12.74
N LYS A 171 6.11 7.29 12.85
CA LYS A 171 6.44 6.66 14.14
C LYS A 171 5.23 6.59 15.08
N ASN A 172 4.08 6.14 14.54
CA ASN A 172 2.78 5.99 15.25
C ASN A 172 2.19 7.29 15.82
N LYS A 173 2.67 8.47 15.41
CA LYS A 173 2.10 9.77 15.76
C LYS A 173 1.51 10.40 14.52
N LYS A 174 0.36 11.09 14.63
CA LYS A 174 -0.17 11.91 13.53
C LYS A 174 0.93 12.83 13.00
N HIS A 175 1.18 12.78 11.68
CA HIS A 175 2.20 13.59 11.04
C HIS A 175 1.82 13.80 9.58
N GLY A 176 1.83 15.05 9.11
CA GLY A 176 1.32 15.40 7.79
C GLY A 176 -0.17 15.70 7.80
N LEU A 177 -0.79 15.63 6.64
CA LEU A 177 -2.17 15.99 6.41
C LEU A 177 -3.14 15.00 7.08
N GLN A 178 -4.18 15.55 7.71
CA GLN A 178 -5.36 14.84 8.17
C GLN A 178 -6.57 15.51 7.54
N SER A 179 -7.40 14.78 6.84
CA SER A 179 -8.63 15.29 6.24
C SER A 179 -9.80 14.33 6.46
N GLU A 180 -10.97 14.88 6.64
CA GLU A 180 -12.23 14.15 6.68
C GLU A 180 -13.25 14.82 5.75
N TRP A 181 -14.17 14.03 5.20
CA TRP A 181 -15.23 14.48 4.31
C TRP A 181 -16.60 14.10 4.85
N HIS A 182 -17.59 14.88 4.54
CA HIS A 182 -19.00 14.53 4.68
C HIS A 182 -19.41 13.53 3.58
N SER A 183 -20.51 12.82 3.79
CA SER A 183 -21.04 11.84 2.83
C SER A 183 -21.47 12.45 1.48
N ASN A 184 -21.66 13.77 1.42
CA ASN A 184 -21.94 14.50 0.18
C ASN A 184 -20.66 14.93 -0.59
N GLY A 185 -19.46 14.43 -0.18
CA GLY A 185 -18.18 14.73 -0.79
C GLY A 185 -17.54 16.06 -0.38
N ILE A 186 -18.24 16.90 0.37
CA ILE A 186 -17.71 18.18 0.88
C ILE A 186 -16.73 17.88 2.02
N LYS A 187 -15.61 18.62 2.03
CA LYS A 187 -14.62 18.49 3.11
C LYS A 187 -15.26 18.86 4.46
N LYS A 188 -15.08 17.98 5.46
CA LYS A 188 -15.56 18.18 6.83
C LYS A 188 -14.51 18.81 7.72
N SER A 189 -13.27 18.38 7.60
CA SER A 189 -12.15 18.96 8.34
C SER A 189 -10.83 18.74 7.63
N GLU A 190 -9.88 19.67 7.85
CA GLU A 190 -8.50 19.54 7.37
C GLU A 190 -7.54 20.22 8.31
N GLY A 191 -6.40 19.59 8.55
CA GLY A 191 -5.31 20.14 9.32
C GLY A 191 -4.02 19.36 9.16
N ILE A 192 -2.91 19.99 9.52
CA ILE A 192 -1.58 19.40 9.47
C ILE A 192 -1.10 19.12 10.90
N PHE A 193 -0.47 17.96 11.06
CA PHE A 193 0.12 17.53 12.31
C PHE A 193 1.63 17.31 12.18
N GLU A 194 2.37 17.63 13.21
CA GLU A 194 3.79 17.28 13.37
C GLU A 194 3.99 16.59 14.72
N ASN A 195 4.46 15.33 14.70
CA ASN A 195 4.70 14.52 15.90
C ASN A 195 3.51 14.47 16.87
N GLY A 196 2.28 14.40 16.32
CA GLY A 196 1.02 14.30 17.07
C GLY A 196 0.45 15.63 17.53
N LYS A 197 1.06 16.77 17.13
CA LYS A 197 0.59 18.12 17.47
C LYS A 197 0.14 18.86 16.24
N GLU A 198 -0.95 19.61 16.35
CA GLU A 198 -1.45 20.48 15.29
C GLU A 198 -0.44 21.58 14.97
N VAL A 199 -0.26 21.86 13.65
CA VAL A 199 0.55 22.96 13.15
C VAL A 199 -0.13 23.64 11.96
N GLY A 200 0.00 24.96 11.86
CA GLY A 200 -0.65 25.72 10.79
C GLY A 200 -2.15 25.88 10.99
N VAL A 201 -2.86 26.04 9.89
CA VAL A 201 -4.32 26.28 9.89
C VAL A 201 -5.05 24.94 9.97
N PHE A 202 -6.03 24.87 10.85
CA PHE A 202 -7.02 23.82 10.95
C PHE A 202 -8.39 24.39 10.61
N THR A 203 -9.09 23.78 9.65
CA THR A 203 -10.39 24.26 9.18
C THR A 203 -11.43 23.14 9.30
N ILE A 204 -12.63 23.51 9.70
CA ILE A 204 -13.83 22.66 9.71
C ILE A 204 -14.88 23.34 8.84
N TRP A 205 -15.63 22.55 8.07
CA TRP A 205 -16.72 23.00 7.21
C TRP A 205 -18.05 22.35 7.59
N TYR A 206 -19.11 23.04 7.31
CA TYR A 206 -20.46 22.51 7.29
C TYR A 206 -20.70 21.67 6.01
N GLU A 207 -21.78 20.90 5.99
CA GLU A 207 -22.18 20.10 4.81
C GLU A 207 -22.55 20.94 3.57
N ASN A 208 -22.83 22.22 3.73
CA ASN A 208 -23.07 23.17 2.65
C ASN A 208 -21.79 23.85 2.10
N ASN A 209 -20.61 23.35 2.49
CA ASN A 209 -19.28 23.90 2.15
C ASN A 209 -18.93 25.25 2.79
N GLN A 210 -19.77 25.77 3.68
CA GLN A 210 -19.46 26.98 4.47
C GLN A 210 -18.41 26.65 5.54
N GLU A 211 -17.39 27.50 5.70
CA GLU A 211 -16.45 27.36 6.84
C GLU A 211 -17.25 27.45 8.15
N LYS A 212 -17.03 26.47 9.04
CA LYS A 212 -17.59 26.43 10.38
C LYS A 212 -16.60 26.94 11.43
N MET A 213 -15.33 26.58 11.25
CA MET A 213 -14.27 26.99 12.15
C MET A 213 -12.95 27.07 11.40
N LYS A 214 -12.13 28.07 11.74
CA LYS A 214 -10.76 28.21 11.24
C LYS A 214 -9.86 28.69 12.37
N VAL A 215 -8.87 27.90 12.70
CA VAL A 215 -7.96 28.17 13.81
C VAL A 215 -6.52 27.86 13.42
N THR A 216 -5.59 28.69 13.87
CA THR A 216 -4.15 28.44 13.65
C THR A 216 -3.53 27.81 14.88
N TYR A 217 -2.71 26.81 14.68
CA TYR A 217 -1.94 26.13 15.71
C TYR A 217 -0.43 26.30 15.50
N GLN A 218 0.29 26.42 16.59
CA GLN A 218 1.73 26.36 16.63
C GLN A 218 2.13 25.36 17.71
N ASN A 219 2.69 24.22 17.29
CA ASN A 219 3.13 23.15 18.19
C ASN A 219 2.04 22.66 19.17
N GLY A 220 0.82 22.43 18.65
CA GLY A 220 -0.36 21.96 19.40
C GLY A 220 -1.06 23.00 20.25
N LYS A 221 -0.66 24.28 20.14
CA LYS A 221 -1.27 25.39 20.88
C LYS A 221 -1.89 26.40 19.94
N LYS A 222 -3.12 26.85 20.22
CA LYS A 222 -3.76 27.92 19.46
C LYS A 222 -2.88 29.17 19.40
N TYR A 223 -2.75 29.74 18.21
CA TYR A 223 -1.94 30.92 17.95
C TYR A 223 -2.59 31.80 16.88
N GLY A 224 -2.69 33.10 17.08
CA GLY A 224 -3.37 34.01 16.15
C GLY A 224 -4.87 33.95 16.26
N LEU A 225 -5.56 33.99 15.13
CA LEU A 225 -7.02 34.02 15.08
C LEU A 225 -7.61 32.62 15.15
N ASP A 226 -8.75 32.52 15.82
CA ASP A 226 -9.67 31.39 15.93
C ASP A 226 -11.06 31.96 15.64
N ILE A 227 -11.64 31.61 14.51
CA ILE A 227 -12.89 32.14 14.02
C ILE A 227 -13.88 31.00 13.82
N GLU A 228 -15.10 31.22 14.30
CA GLU A 228 -16.22 30.30 14.06
C GLU A 228 -17.35 31.09 13.35
N TRP A 229 -18.05 30.42 12.46
CA TRP A 229 -19.16 30.99 11.69
C TRP A 229 -20.42 30.17 11.88
N TYR A 230 -21.53 30.83 11.74
CA TYR A 230 -22.86 30.23 11.63
C TYR A 230 -23.00 29.55 10.23
N LEU A 231 -24.06 28.75 10.12
CA LEU A 231 -24.35 28.01 8.88
C LEU A 231 -24.64 28.95 7.67
N ASP A 232 -25.12 30.17 7.93
CA ASP A 232 -25.36 31.20 6.93
C ASP A 232 -24.11 31.99 6.53
N GLY A 233 -22.95 31.66 7.12
CA GLY A 233 -21.64 32.27 6.83
C GLY A 233 -21.36 33.55 7.63
N LYS A 234 -22.26 34.03 8.48
CA LYS A 234 -21.94 35.13 9.38
C LYS A 234 -21.01 34.67 10.49
N LYS A 235 -20.13 35.56 10.96
CA LYS A 235 -19.27 35.26 12.11
C LYS A 235 -20.09 35.03 13.36
N ALA A 236 -19.80 33.93 14.07
CA ALA A 236 -20.33 33.63 15.38
C ALA A 236 -19.37 34.06 16.49
N ILE A 237 -18.08 33.83 16.32
CA ILE A 237 -17.07 34.23 17.30
C ILE A 237 -15.71 34.44 16.65
N GLU A 238 -14.98 35.44 17.10
CA GLU A 238 -13.58 35.67 16.74
C GLU A 238 -12.76 35.82 18.02
N LYS A 239 -11.73 34.98 18.15
CA LYS A 239 -10.84 34.92 19.31
C LYS A 239 -9.40 35.09 18.85
N LYS A 240 -8.59 35.76 19.65
CA LYS A 240 -7.15 35.87 19.43
C LYS A 240 -6.37 35.13 20.50
N TRP A 241 -5.40 34.37 20.11
CA TRP A 241 -4.59 33.49 20.96
C TRP A 241 -3.10 33.77 20.82
N LYS A 242 -2.36 33.58 21.89
CA LYS A 242 -0.90 33.58 21.88
C LYS A 242 -0.40 32.42 22.73
N LYS A 243 0.22 31.41 22.06
CA LYS A 243 0.74 30.18 22.72
C LYS A 243 -0.29 29.43 23.58
N GLY A 244 -1.56 29.36 23.11
CA GLY A 244 -2.66 28.69 23.79
C GLY A 244 -3.31 29.50 24.91
N ILE A 245 -2.94 30.78 25.08
CA ILE A 245 -3.46 31.68 26.11
C ILE A 245 -4.29 32.77 25.44
N PRO A 246 -5.49 33.10 25.94
CA PRO A 246 -6.32 34.23 25.49
C PRO A 246 -5.49 35.52 25.39
N HIS A 247 -5.56 36.20 24.22
CA HIS A 247 -4.83 37.43 23.98
C HIS A 247 -5.59 38.34 23.04
N GLY A 248 -5.60 39.64 23.28
CA GLY A 248 -6.29 40.63 22.44
C GLY A 248 -7.78 40.55 22.51
N LYS A 249 -8.45 41.08 21.49
CA LYS A 249 -9.91 41.20 21.43
C LYS A 249 -10.57 39.88 21.10
N TRP A 250 -11.63 39.55 21.82
CA TRP A 250 -12.59 38.49 21.55
C TRP A 250 -13.95 39.12 21.33
N THR A 251 -14.60 38.76 20.25
CA THR A 251 -15.94 39.24 19.90
C THR A 251 -16.83 38.04 19.56
N ALA A 252 -18.00 38.00 20.12
CA ALA A 252 -19.07 37.08 19.75
C ALA A 252 -20.26 37.85 19.18
N TRP A 253 -20.93 37.25 18.22
CA TRP A 253 -22.12 37.81 17.57
C TRP A 253 -23.28 36.82 17.68
N ASN A 254 -24.48 37.34 17.72
CA ASN A 254 -25.73 36.59 17.57
C ASN A 254 -25.97 36.28 16.08
N GLU A 255 -26.88 35.36 15.76
CA GLU A 255 -27.25 35.01 14.39
C GLU A 255 -27.80 36.22 13.58
N ASP A 256 -28.42 37.19 14.22
CA ASP A 256 -28.87 38.44 13.59
C ASP A 256 -27.72 39.41 13.24
N GLY A 257 -26.49 39.11 13.70
CA GLY A 257 -25.28 39.91 13.48
C GLY A 257 -25.04 40.96 14.58
N SER A 258 -25.91 41.10 15.56
CA SER A 258 -25.67 41.94 16.73
C SER A 258 -24.55 41.38 17.60
N ILE A 259 -23.84 42.27 18.29
CA ILE A 259 -22.76 41.84 19.18
C ILE A 259 -23.34 41.26 20.45
N ASP A 260 -23.02 40.02 20.78
CA ASP A 260 -23.35 39.39 22.07
C ASP A 260 -22.38 39.88 23.15
N PHE A 261 -21.07 39.78 22.90
CA PHE A 261 -20.06 40.36 23.80
C PHE A 261 -18.78 40.76 23.08
N GLU A 262 -18.04 41.70 23.70
CA GLU A 262 -16.66 42.03 23.41
C GLU A 262 -15.84 41.98 24.69
N ARG A 263 -14.69 41.31 24.63
CA ARG A 263 -13.77 41.18 25.77
C ARG A 263 -12.34 41.36 25.29
N ASN A 264 -11.51 41.96 26.11
CA ASN A 264 -10.08 42.08 25.82
C ASN A 264 -9.25 41.25 26.81
N TYR A 265 -8.29 40.55 26.31
CA TYR A 265 -7.42 39.70 27.13
C TYR A 265 -5.95 40.09 26.96
N ARG A 266 -5.19 40.04 28.05
CA ARG A 266 -3.74 40.17 28.09
C ARG A 266 -3.16 39.01 28.91
N ASN A 267 -2.35 38.13 28.26
CA ASN A 267 -1.73 36.99 28.92
C ASN A 267 -2.72 36.14 29.74
N GLY A 268 -3.91 35.84 29.16
CA GLY A 268 -4.95 35.00 29.74
C GLY A 268 -5.87 35.72 30.73
N LYS A 269 -5.59 36.94 31.13
CA LYS A 269 -6.42 37.74 32.06
C LYS A 269 -7.33 38.69 31.29
N LEU A 270 -8.60 38.73 31.65
CA LEU A 270 -9.54 39.71 31.15
C LEU A 270 -9.05 41.09 31.59
N ILE A 271 -8.95 42.01 30.64
CA ILE A 271 -8.72 43.41 30.88
C ILE A 271 -9.96 44.21 30.49
N LYS A 272 -10.28 45.19 31.30
CA LYS A 272 -11.44 46.05 31.04
C LYS A 272 -11.29 46.81 29.73
#